data_75969d9b3908b304467b3d7ffe57d59c
#
_entry.id   75969d9b3908b304467b3d7ffe57d59c
#
_cell.length_a   1.000
_cell.length_b   1.000
_cell.length_c   1.000
_cell.angle_alpha   90.00
_cell.angle_beta   90.00
_cell.angle_gamma   90.00
#
_symmetry.space_group_name_H-M   'P 1'
#
loop_
_entity.id
_entity.type
_entity.pdbx_description
1 polymer ?
#
loop_
_entity_poly.entity_id
_entity_poly.type
_entity_poly.pdbx_seq_one_letter_code
_entity_poly.pdbx_strand_id
1 'polypeptide(L)'
;MIAGTDQIRVTFAMPSTAWADRVNLVGEFNDWDTTATPMFQTRTDANWQISVDLKEGTRHRFRYLLDGKEWLNDWHADDFFYDAEQHGLCDSVVDLTQISTPALVSLS
;
A
#
# COMPACT_ATOMS: atom_id res chain seq x y z
N MET A 1 1.61 -9.26 -28.93
CA MET A 1 1.09 -8.80 -27.67
C MET A 1 2.19 -8.54 -26.65
N ILE A 2 2.10 -7.48 -25.96
CA ILE A 2 3.13 -7.11 -25.00
C ILE A 2 2.70 -7.51 -23.62
N ALA A 3 3.46 -8.39 -23.02
CA ALA A 3 3.17 -8.85 -21.67
C ALA A 3 3.43 -7.73 -20.68
N GLY A 4 2.62 -7.69 -19.63
CA GLY A 4 2.83 -6.79 -18.52
C GLY A 4 2.36 -5.37 -18.73
N THR A 5 1.74 -5.07 -19.87
CA THR A 5 1.25 -3.72 -20.11
C THR A 5 0.03 -3.36 -19.29
N ASP A 6 -0.58 -4.33 -18.65
CA ASP A 6 -1.74 -4.12 -17.79
C ASP A 6 -1.35 -3.91 -16.33
N GLN A 7 -0.07 -3.79 -16.02
CA GLN A 7 0.39 -3.54 -14.67
C GLN A 7 0.80 -2.10 -14.46
N ILE A 8 0.53 -1.59 -13.28
CA ILE A 8 0.86 -0.23 -12.88
C ILE A 8 1.76 -0.31 -11.65
N ARG A 9 2.87 0.41 -11.70
CA ARG A 9 3.76 0.51 -10.55
C ARG A 9 3.22 1.54 -9.59
N VAL A 10 2.86 1.11 -8.40
CA VAL A 10 2.31 1.96 -7.35
C VAL A 10 3.35 2.08 -6.24
N THR A 11 3.65 3.31 -5.86
CA THR A 11 4.57 3.55 -4.74
C THR A 11 3.76 3.84 -3.50
N PHE A 12 3.94 3.01 -2.49
CA PHE A 12 3.32 3.19 -1.18
C PHE A 12 4.31 3.90 -0.29
N ALA A 13 3.85 4.91 0.44
CA ALA A 13 4.72 5.73 1.27
C ALA A 13 4.08 6.02 2.61
N MET A 14 4.92 6.03 3.65
CA MET A 14 4.54 6.40 5.00
C MET A 14 5.50 7.45 5.52
N PRO A 15 5.00 8.46 6.27
CA PRO A 15 5.89 9.48 6.81
C PRO A 15 6.85 8.92 7.86
N SER A 16 7.99 9.60 8.00
CA SER A 16 9.00 9.22 8.98
C SER A 16 8.56 9.42 10.43
N THR A 17 7.41 10.08 10.62
CA THR A 17 6.85 10.27 11.96
C THR A 17 6.35 8.98 12.58
N ALA A 18 6.21 7.93 11.80
CA ALA A 18 5.88 6.62 12.33
C ALA A 18 7.12 6.05 13.03
N TRP A 19 7.02 5.87 14.34
CA TRP A 19 8.12 5.34 15.14
C TRP A 19 8.16 3.82 15.02
N ALA A 20 9.02 3.32 14.14
CA ALA A 20 9.13 1.89 13.92
C ALA A 20 10.54 1.55 13.44
N ASP A 21 11.00 0.35 13.79
CA ASP A 21 12.26 -0.18 13.28
C ASP A 21 12.07 -0.83 11.92
N ARG A 22 10.87 -1.29 11.64
CA ARG A 22 10.55 -1.89 10.35
C ARG A 22 9.06 -1.74 10.07
N VAL A 23 8.76 -1.63 8.80
CA VAL A 23 7.38 -1.49 8.32
C VAL A 23 7.18 -2.48 7.19
N ASN A 24 6.07 -3.20 7.21
CA ASN A 24 5.67 -4.08 6.12
C ASN A 24 4.37 -3.59 5.52
N LEU A 25 4.29 -3.66 4.20
CA LEU A 25 3.06 -3.42 3.48
C LEU A 25 2.30 -4.74 3.39
N VAL A 26 1.07 -4.75 3.88
CA VAL A 26 0.26 -5.97 3.97
C VAL A 26 -1.08 -5.71 3.30
N GLY A 27 -1.46 -6.56 2.36
CA GLY A 27 -2.70 -6.36 1.65
C GLY A 27 -3.12 -7.54 0.81
N GLU A 28 -4.21 -7.35 0.08
CA GLU A 28 -4.77 -8.41 -0.77
C GLU A 28 -3.79 -8.86 -1.84
N PHE A 29 -2.92 -7.97 -2.31
CA PHE A 29 -1.96 -8.28 -3.36
C PHE A 29 -0.81 -9.17 -2.89
N ASN A 30 -0.66 -9.39 -1.59
CA ASN A 30 0.33 -10.34 -1.07
C ASN A 30 -0.29 -11.33 -0.09
N ASP A 31 -1.60 -11.56 -0.24
CA ASP A 31 -2.37 -12.50 0.59
C ASP A 31 -2.31 -12.20 2.07
N TRP A 32 -2.20 -10.91 2.41
CA TRP A 32 -2.11 -10.45 3.80
C TRP A 32 -0.91 -11.04 4.55
N ASP A 33 0.14 -11.37 3.82
CA ASP A 33 1.37 -11.88 4.41
C ASP A 33 2.10 -10.75 5.13
N THR A 34 2.31 -10.91 6.41
CA THR A 34 2.88 -9.86 7.24
C THR A 34 4.38 -9.66 7.06
N THR A 35 5.03 -10.49 6.26
CA THR A 35 6.47 -10.42 6.05
C THR A 35 6.90 -10.38 4.59
N ALA A 36 5.94 -10.45 3.66
CA ALA A 36 6.28 -10.59 2.24
C ALA A 36 6.80 -9.31 1.60
N THR A 37 6.38 -8.14 2.09
CA THR A 37 6.68 -6.88 1.43
C THR A 37 7.20 -5.84 2.43
N PRO A 38 8.46 -5.96 2.85
CA PRO A 38 9.04 -4.97 3.75
C PRO A 38 9.30 -3.67 3.02
N MET A 39 9.04 -2.57 3.69
CA MET A 39 9.28 -1.24 3.15
C MET A 39 10.70 -0.78 3.48
N PHE A 40 11.17 0.20 2.71
CA PHE A 40 12.50 0.77 2.88
C PHE A 40 12.40 2.20 3.36
N GLN A 41 13.29 2.58 4.24
CA GLN A 41 13.39 3.94 4.70
C GLN A 41 14.37 4.69 3.79
N THR A 42 13.93 5.82 3.23
CA THR A 42 14.77 6.59 2.34
C THR A 42 15.82 7.36 3.13
N ARG A 43 16.95 7.65 2.50
CA ARG A 43 18.04 8.37 3.18
C ARG A 43 17.79 9.86 3.29
N THR A 44 17.02 10.42 2.37
CA THR A 44 16.85 11.86 2.29
C THR A 44 15.89 12.40 3.33
N ASP A 45 14.76 11.72 3.51
CA ASP A 45 13.70 12.20 4.40
C ASP A 45 13.25 11.15 5.42
N ALA A 46 13.90 10.00 5.41
CA ALA A 46 13.61 8.89 6.32
C ALA A 46 12.17 8.36 6.21
N ASN A 47 11.45 8.70 5.14
CA ASN A 47 10.13 8.15 4.90
C ASN A 47 10.24 6.69 4.46
N TRP A 48 9.24 5.92 4.81
CA TRP A 48 9.15 4.53 4.38
C TRP A 48 8.47 4.45 3.03
N GLN A 49 8.99 3.63 2.12
CA GLN A 49 8.35 3.43 0.83
C GLN A 49 8.67 2.08 0.21
N ILE A 50 7.81 1.65 -0.68
CA ILE A 50 7.98 0.46 -1.48
C ILE A 50 7.13 0.60 -2.74
N SER A 51 7.62 0.12 -3.86
CA SER A 51 6.87 0.10 -5.11
C SER A 51 6.44 -1.33 -5.41
N VAL A 52 5.19 -1.47 -5.80
CA VAL A 52 4.59 -2.76 -6.13
C VAL A 52 3.87 -2.64 -7.45
N ASP A 53 4.03 -3.63 -8.32
CA ASP A 53 3.31 -3.67 -9.58
C ASP A 53 1.96 -4.34 -9.37
N LEU A 54 0.90 -3.61 -9.67
CA LEU A 54 -0.47 -4.09 -9.49
C LEU A 54 -1.21 -4.02 -10.82
N LYS A 55 -2.21 -4.87 -10.95
CA LYS A 55 -2.97 -4.96 -12.18
C LYS A 55 -3.87 -3.75 -12.36
N GLU A 56 -3.85 -3.16 -13.56
CA GLU A 56 -4.76 -2.10 -13.95
C GLU A 56 -6.20 -2.60 -13.87
N GLY A 57 -7.11 -1.74 -13.45
CA GLY A 57 -8.52 -2.07 -13.35
C GLY A 57 -8.92 -2.79 -12.08
N THR A 58 -8.02 -2.87 -11.11
CA THR A 58 -8.32 -3.57 -9.85
C THR A 58 -8.31 -2.62 -8.67
N ARG A 59 -8.91 -3.06 -7.58
CA ARG A 59 -8.86 -2.38 -6.29
C ARG A 59 -8.28 -3.36 -5.29
N HIS A 60 -7.46 -2.86 -4.36
CA HIS A 60 -6.84 -3.69 -3.34
C HIS A 60 -6.93 -3.03 -1.98
N ARG A 61 -7.22 -3.83 -0.96
CA ARG A 61 -7.19 -3.38 0.44
C ARG A 61 -5.80 -3.63 0.99
N PHE A 62 -5.34 -2.73 1.84
CA PHE A 62 -4.01 -2.85 2.42
C PHE A 62 -3.92 -2.08 3.73
N ARG A 63 -2.88 -2.39 4.49
CA ARG A 63 -2.49 -1.69 5.72
C ARG A 63 -0.98 -1.73 5.85
N TYR A 64 -0.48 -0.92 6.76
CA TYR A 64 0.93 -0.96 7.14
C TYR A 64 1.05 -1.64 8.50
N LEU A 65 2.03 -2.52 8.64
CA LEU A 65 2.30 -3.21 9.89
C LEU A 65 3.65 -2.74 10.42
N LEU A 66 3.64 -2.12 11.59
CA LEU A 66 4.83 -1.57 12.24
C LEU A 66 5.35 -2.55 13.27
N ASP A 67 6.63 -2.92 13.13
CA ASP A 67 7.33 -3.80 14.08
C ASP A 67 6.60 -5.11 14.35
N GLY A 68 5.80 -5.55 13.40
CA GLY A 68 5.04 -6.78 13.53
C GLY A 68 3.89 -6.73 14.54
N LYS A 69 3.54 -5.53 15.02
CA LYS A 69 2.57 -5.40 16.11
C LYS A 69 1.46 -4.41 15.84
N GLU A 70 1.78 -3.27 15.27
CA GLU A 70 0.86 -2.15 15.18
C GLU A 70 0.40 -1.93 13.75
N TRP A 71 -0.90 -1.85 13.55
CA TRP A 71 -1.49 -1.64 12.23
C TRP A 71 -1.81 -0.16 12.03
N LEU A 72 -1.43 0.36 10.86
CA LEU A 72 -1.79 1.72 10.46
C LEU A 72 -2.38 1.73 9.08
N ASN A 73 -3.24 2.69 8.84
CA ASN A 73 -3.83 2.96 7.53
C ASN A 73 -3.08 4.09 6.84
N ASP A 74 -3.28 4.17 5.52
CA ASP A 74 -2.73 5.25 4.72
C ASP A 74 -3.78 6.36 4.64
N TRP A 75 -3.50 7.51 5.24
CA TRP A 75 -4.43 8.64 5.24
C TRP A 75 -4.65 9.24 3.85
N HIS A 76 -3.77 8.92 2.90
CA HIS A 76 -3.88 9.40 1.52
C HIS A 76 -4.39 8.32 0.58
N ALA A 77 -4.97 7.25 1.11
CA ALA A 77 -5.53 6.19 0.30
C ALA A 77 -6.69 6.70 -0.54
N ASP A 78 -6.94 6.03 -1.66
CA ASP A 78 -8.04 6.40 -2.56
C ASP A 78 -9.40 6.23 -1.90
N ASP A 79 -9.51 5.27 -1.01
CA ASP A 79 -10.76 4.95 -0.32
C ASP A 79 -10.46 4.16 0.94
N PHE A 80 -11.48 3.90 1.73
CA PHE A 80 -11.37 3.07 2.92
C PHE A 80 -12.50 2.05 2.95
N PHE A 81 -12.17 0.84 3.36
CA PHE A 81 -13.13 -0.23 3.51
C PHE A 81 -13.34 -0.52 4.99
N TYR A 82 -14.58 -0.39 5.44
CA TYR A 82 -14.96 -0.66 6.82
C TYR A 82 -15.64 -2.03 6.89
N ASP A 83 -15.12 -2.87 7.76
CA ASP A 83 -15.67 -4.18 8.00
C ASP A 83 -16.04 -4.28 9.48
N ALA A 84 -17.32 -4.50 9.76
CA ALA A 84 -17.82 -4.59 11.13
C ALA A 84 -17.12 -5.70 11.92
N GLU A 85 -16.67 -6.74 11.23
CA GLU A 85 -15.99 -7.86 11.88
C GLU A 85 -14.57 -7.52 12.30
N GLN A 86 -14.04 -6.40 11.86
CA GLN A 86 -12.70 -5.98 12.21
C GLN A 86 -12.67 -5.04 13.42
N HIS A 87 -13.71 -5.04 14.20
CA HIS A 87 -13.76 -4.31 15.47
C HIS A 87 -13.45 -2.82 15.32
N GLY A 88 -14.02 -2.20 14.30
CA GLY A 88 -13.84 -0.77 14.09
C GLY A 88 -12.62 -0.38 13.32
N LEU A 89 -11.80 -1.32 12.91
CA LEU A 89 -10.67 -1.04 12.03
C LEU A 89 -11.16 -0.94 10.59
N CYS A 90 -10.44 -0.16 9.80
CA CYS A 90 -10.72 -0.08 8.37
C CYS A 90 -9.47 -0.47 7.59
N ASP A 91 -9.68 -0.84 6.33
CA ASP A 91 -8.59 -1.08 5.40
C ASP A 91 -8.45 0.13 4.49
N SER A 92 -7.23 0.50 4.18
CA SER A 92 -6.96 1.47 3.13
C SER A 92 -7.16 0.80 1.77
N VAL A 93 -7.56 1.58 0.78
CA VAL A 93 -7.83 1.04 -0.57
C VAL A 93 -7.00 1.79 -1.59
N VAL A 94 -6.31 1.04 -2.45
CA VAL A 94 -5.73 1.57 -3.66
C VAL A 94 -6.63 1.20 -4.82
N ASP A 95 -7.09 2.21 -5.58
CA ASP A 95 -8.07 2.04 -6.63
C ASP A 95 -7.44 2.33 -7.99
N LEU A 96 -7.27 1.30 -8.79
CA LEU A 96 -6.69 1.40 -10.12
C LEU A 96 -7.74 1.25 -11.22
N THR A 97 -9.02 1.32 -10.86
CA THR A 97 -10.11 1.16 -11.83
C THR A 97 -10.34 2.41 -12.67
N GLN A 98 -9.93 3.57 -12.16
CA GLN A 98 -10.17 4.84 -12.82
C GLN A 98 -8.99 5.30 -13.67
N ILE A 99 -7.92 4.55 -13.69
CA ILE A 99 -6.70 4.94 -14.40
C ILE A 99 -6.82 4.50 -15.84
N SER A 100 -6.81 5.46 -16.74
CA SER A 100 -6.97 5.20 -18.17
C SER A 100 -5.68 5.33 -18.96
N THR A 101 -4.62 5.80 -18.35
CA THR A 101 -3.33 5.93 -19.01
C THR A 101 -2.23 5.51 -18.05
N PRO A 102 -1.04 5.19 -18.57
CA PRO A 102 0.08 4.86 -17.70
C PRO A 102 0.69 6.09 -17.02
N ALA A 103 -0.10 7.09 -16.79
CA ALA A 103 0.35 8.28 -16.11
C ALA A 103 0.83 7.98 -14.71
N LEU A 104 1.52 8.93 -14.12
CA LEU A 104 2.05 8.78 -12.79
C LEU A 104 0.94 8.47 -11.78
N VAL A 105 1.14 7.42 -11.02
CA VAL A 105 0.25 7.05 -9.95
C VAL A 105 1.04 7.14 -8.66
N SER A 106 0.60 7.97 -7.76
CA SER A 106 1.27 8.12 -6.48
C SER A 106 0.24 8.22 -5.38
N LEU A 107 0.41 7.37 -4.38
CA LEU A 107 -0.40 7.38 -3.18
C LEU A 107 0.45 7.94 -2.05
N SER A 108 0.45 9.19 -1.87
CA SER A 108 1.26 9.75 -0.79
C SER A 108 0.68 11.03 -0.25
#